data_02d06d4acd8287f40bc98f9965adb2b2
#
_entry.id   02d06d4acd8287f40bc98f9965adb2b2
#
_cell.length_a   1.000
_cell.length_b   1.000
_cell.length_c   1.000
_cell.angle_alpha   90.00
_cell.angle_beta   90.00
_cell.angle_gamma   90.00
#
_symmetry.space_group_name_H-M   'P 1'
#
loop_
_entity.id
_entity.type
_entity.pdbx_description
1 polymer ?
#
loop_
_entity_poly.entity_id
_entity_poly.type
_entity_poly.pdbx_seq_one_letter_code
_entity_poly.pdbx_strand_id
1 'polypeptide(L)'
;MILKDLIAELPGAALTGPAEAEVRGVRDDSRRVGAGDVFVAVRGGKADGHDHLPQVFEAGAAAVVSERPVAGDLPRGAAWVTVPDAREALAILSGAWFGHPSREMRVAGVTGTNGKTTTAFLLHFVMKETLHRAGLMGTVLFDDGRERTGASHTTPGAPELQELLGRMRDNGCRGAVLEVSSHGLDQKRTAGVAFDAAVFTNLTRDHLDYHGTMDRYFASKRRLFEQVAGDPQGKSPRAVVNLDDRYGEMIARDFKDRLKVTTYGFGARCDFRAGRVRQGERGTEFQLLTEGRSFLVRCPLIGRFNVYNALAVLGAAAAMRISMREAVAALAGAPQVPGRLELVGAARGLSVYVDYAHTPDALENAGRTLRELEPERLVIVFGCGGDRDREKRPLMGRAAGRHGDRCIVTSDNPRSEDPAAVIREIEAGLEKGRYETIVEREDAIREAVLRGREGDVVLIAGKGHEDYQEFADRRIPFDDRKKARMALEERRTRRE
;
A
#
# COMPACT_ATOMS: atom_id res chain seq x y z
N MET A 1 29.18 1.50 -15.96
CA MET A 1 29.67 0.81 -14.73
C MET A 1 30.35 -0.48 -15.15
N ILE A 2 31.36 -0.94 -14.41
CA ILE A 2 32.05 -2.21 -14.73
C ILE A 2 31.37 -3.36 -13.98
N LEU A 3 31.24 -4.55 -14.60
CA LEU A 3 30.53 -5.69 -14.03
C LEU A 3 31.05 -6.08 -12.64
N LYS A 4 32.38 -6.16 -12.46
CA LYS A 4 32.97 -6.51 -11.17
C LYS A 4 32.57 -5.55 -10.04
N ASP A 5 32.45 -4.25 -10.35
CA ASP A 5 32.07 -3.24 -9.37
C ASP A 5 30.58 -3.38 -9.01
N LEU A 6 29.74 -3.66 -10.02
CA LEU A 6 28.31 -3.86 -9.83
C LEU A 6 28.00 -5.09 -8.96
N ILE A 7 28.72 -6.22 -9.16
CA ILE A 7 28.49 -7.46 -8.43
C ILE A 7 29.25 -7.56 -7.09
N ALA A 8 30.10 -6.59 -6.77
CA ALA A 8 30.91 -6.60 -5.55
C ALA A 8 30.08 -6.65 -4.25
N GLU A 9 28.86 -6.14 -4.29
CA GLU A 9 27.96 -6.15 -3.13
C GLU A 9 27.08 -7.42 -3.05
N LEU A 10 27.19 -8.36 -4.01
CA LEU A 10 26.37 -9.57 -4.02
C LEU A 10 26.93 -10.64 -3.07
N PRO A 11 26.20 -11.04 -2.01
CA PRO A 11 26.66 -12.09 -1.11
C PRO A 11 26.79 -13.44 -1.86
N GLY A 12 27.93 -14.09 -1.74
CA GLY A 12 28.15 -15.43 -2.27
C GLY A 12 28.12 -15.53 -3.81
N ALA A 13 28.34 -14.42 -4.52
CA ALA A 13 28.39 -14.40 -5.97
C ALA A 13 29.66 -15.07 -6.49
N ALA A 14 29.52 -15.92 -7.52
CA ALA A 14 30.63 -16.54 -8.26
C ALA A 14 30.56 -16.10 -9.72
N LEU A 15 31.63 -15.45 -10.22
CA LEU A 15 31.73 -14.96 -11.59
C LEU A 15 32.46 -15.96 -12.48
N THR A 16 31.89 -16.22 -13.66
CA THR A 16 32.51 -16.93 -14.79
C THR A 16 32.48 -16.02 -16.01
N GLY A 17 33.63 -15.79 -16.66
CA GLY A 17 33.76 -14.90 -17.82
C GLY A 17 34.38 -13.54 -17.47
N PRO A 18 34.28 -12.52 -18.38
CA PRO A 18 34.98 -11.24 -18.23
C PRO A 18 34.42 -10.36 -17.13
N ALA A 19 35.25 -10.06 -16.12
CA ALA A 19 34.90 -9.17 -15.02
C ALA A 19 34.84 -7.69 -15.43
N GLU A 20 35.58 -7.31 -16.47
CA GLU A 20 35.72 -5.92 -16.93
C GLU A 20 34.65 -5.54 -17.99
N ALA A 21 33.59 -6.34 -18.15
CA ALA A 21 32.50 -6.02 -19.07
C ALA A 21 31.81 -4.69 -18.65
N GLU A 22 31.58 -3.82 -19.64
CA GLU A 22 30.81 -2.58 -19.42
C GLU A 22 29.32 -2.91 -19.29
N VAL A 23 28.73 -2.49 -18.19
CA VAL A 23 27.27 -2.65 -17.92
C VAL A 23 26.53 -1.38 -18.26
N ARG A 24 25.38 -1.52 -18.95
CA ARG A 24 24.52 -0.42 -19.39
C ARG A 24 23.12 -0.41 -18.74
N GLY A 25 22.74 -1.48 -18.06
CA GLY A 25 21.48 -1.58 -17.33
C GLY A 25 21.36 -2.90 -16.58
N VAL A 26 20.39 -2.96 -15.66
CA VAL A 26 19.98 -4.18 -14.95
C VAL A 26 18.53 -4.48 -15.32
N ARG A 27 18.26 -5.70 -15.79
CA ARG A 27 16.95 -6.11 -16.32
C ARG A 27 16.53 -7.47 -15.76
N ASP A 28 15.22 -7.64 -15.58
CA ASP A 28 14.55 -8.91 -15.25
C ASP A 28 13.47 -9.29 -16.29
N ASP A 29 13.22 -8.42 -17.27
CA ASP A 29 12.34 -8.67 -18.41
C ASP A 29 13.19 -8.87 -19.69
N SER A 30 13.22 -10.09 -20.22
CA SER A 30 14.01 -10.46 -21.41
C SER A 30 13.69 -9.61 -22.64
N ARG A 31 12.47 -9.09 -22.75
CA ARG A 31 12.00 -8.23 -23.86
C ARG A 31 12.61 -6.83 -23.83
N ARG A 32 13.16 -6.42 -22.69
CA ARG A 32 13.78 -5.11 -22.43
C ARG A 32 15.29 -5.14 -22.40
N VAL A 33 15.88 -6.32 -22.60
CA VAL A 33 17.34 -6.50 -22.62
C VAL A 33 17.93 -5.91 -23.90
N GLY A 34 18.98 -5.13 -23.76
CA GLY A 34 19.78 -4.58 -24.83
C GLY A 34 21.27 -4.90 -24.67
N ALA A 35 22.06 -4.47 -25.66
CA ALA A 35 23.53 -4.69 -25.65
C ALA A 35 24.16 -4.04 -24.43
N GLY A 36 24.91 -4.84 -23.67
CA GLY A 36 25.59 -4.40 -22.45
C GLY A 36 24.75 -4.50 -21.17
N ASP A 37 23.49 -4.92 -21.23
CA ASP A 37 22.69 -5.10 -20.02
C ASP A 37 23.11 -6.35 -19.21
N VAL A 38 22.90 -6.31 -17.90
CA VAL A 38 22.91 -7.47 -17.01
C VAL A 38 21.47 -7.97 -16.88
N PHE A 39 21.23 -9.20 -17.29
CA PHE A 39 19.95 -9.87 -17.13
C PHE A 39 19.93 -10.74 -15.88
N VAL A 40 18.95 -10.55 -15.00
CA VAL A 40 18.77 -11.40 -13.83
C VAL A 40 17.65 -12.41 -14.12
N ALA A 41 18.01 -13.68 -14.25
CA ALA A 41 17.09 -14.77 -14.55
C ALA A 41 16.32 -15.18 -13.28
N VAL A 42 15.16 -14.53 -13.06
CA VAL A 42 14.28 -14.81 -11.93
C VAL A 42 13.22 -15.84 -12.31
N ARG A 43 12.99 -16.82 -11.46
CA ARG A 43 11.86 -17.75 -11.61
C ARG A 43 10.57 -17.07 -11.15
N GLY A 44 9.70 -16.74 -12.10
CA GLY A 44 8.37 -16.18 -11.86
C GLY A 44 7.30 -17.24 -11.54
N GLY A 45 6.09 -16.78 -11.20
CA GLY A 45 4.94 -17.68 -10.99
C GLY A 45 4.36 -18.27 -12.27
N LYS A 46 4.52 -17.58 -13.42
CA LYS A 46 3.98 -17.99 -14.73
C LYS A 46 5.05 -18.23 -15.78
N ALA A 47 6.26 -17.73 -15.60
CA ALA A 47 7.38 -17.86 -16.55
C ALA A 47 8.69 -18.01 -15.77
N ASP A 48 9.65 -18.71 -16.35
CA ASP A 48 11.01 -18.83 -15.83
C ASP A 48 11.95 -17.97 -16.69
N GLY A 49 12.65 -17.01 -16.10
CA GLY A 49 13.62 -16.17 -16.81
C GLY A 49 14.69 -16.96 -17.56
N HIS A 50 14.99 -18.18 -17.09
CA HIS A 50 15.96 -19.06 -17.73
C HIS A 50 15.50 -19.57 -19.12
N ASP A 51 14.20 -19.62 -19.39
CA ASP A 51 13.67 -20.06 -20.69
C ASP A 51 13.98 -19.04 -21.81
N HIS A 52 14.38 -17.81 -21.45
CA HIS A 52 14.65 -16.71 -22.37
C HIS A 52 16.16 -16.43 -22.58
N LEU A 53 17.06 -17.25 -22.04
CA LEU A 53 18.51 -17.02 -22.12
C LEU A 53 19.04 -16.93 -23.57
N PRO A 54 18.61 -17.76 -24.54
CA PRO A 54 19.05 -17.60 -25.91
C PRO A 54 18.76 -16.20 -26.47
N GLN A 55 17.53 -15.71 -26.29
CA GLN A 55 17.10 -14.36 -26.69
C GLN A 55 17.91 -13.26 -26.00
N VAL A 56 18.18 -13.42 -24.70
CA VAL A 56 18.96 -12.48 -23.90
C VAL A 56 20.40 -12.34 -24.42
N PHE A 57 21.03 -13.44 -24.77
CA PHE A 57 22.37 -13.41 -25.35
C PHE A 57 22.38 -12.88 -26.79
N GLU A 58 21.37 -13.19 -27.59
CA GLU A 58 21.19 -12.61 -28.94
C GLU A 58 21.03 -11.07 -28.86
N ALA A 59 20.35 -10.57 -27.85
CA ALA A 59 20.23 -9.13 -27.58
C ALA A 59 21.53 -8.47 -27.12
N GLY A 60 22.59 -9.24 -26.88
CA GLY A 60 23.92 -8.74 -26.51
C GLY A 60 24.09 -8.44 -25.02
N ALA A 61 23.39 -9.14 -24.15
CA ALA A 61 23.58 -9.00 -22.71
C ALA A 61 25.06 -9.19 -22.32
N ALA A 62 25.60 -8.33 -21.48
CA ALA A 62 26.96 -8.41 -20.97
C ALA A 62 27.12 -9.53 -19.94
N ALA A 63 26.08 -9.79 -19.15
CA ALA A 63 26.08 -10.87 -18.18
C ALA A 63 24.66 -11.38 -17.87
N VAL A 64 24.63 -12.63 -17.42
CA VAL A 64 23.45 -13.25 -16.81
C VAL A 64 23.73 -13.52 -15.33
N VAL A 65 22.78 -13.18 -14.46
CA VAL A 65 22.77 -13.51 -13.04
C VAL A 65 21.72 -14.57 -12.77
N SER A 66 22.07 -15.66 -12.11
CA SER A 66 21.23 -16.86 -11.98
C SER A 66 21.53 -17.62 -10.69
N GLU A 67 20.53 -18.31 -10.14
CA GLU A 67 20.71 -19.32 -9.08
C GLU A 67 21.32 -20.62 -9.60
N ARG A 68 21.27 -20.85 -10.91
CA ARG A 68 21.82 -22.05 -11.55
C ARG A 68 23.24 -21.79 -12.00
N PRO A 69 24.13 -22.78 -11.89
CA PRO A 69 25.48 -22.68 -12.48
C PRO A 69 25.38 -22.56 -14.00
N VAL A 70 26.43 -22.02 -14.62
CA VAL A 70 26.51 -21.96 -16.09
C VAL A 70 26.44 -23.38 -16.68
N ALA A 71 25.63 -23.55 -17.71
CA ALA A 71 25.52 -24.79 -18.45
C ALA A 71 26.06 -24.58 -19.87
N GLY A 72 27.18 -25.20 -20.21
CA GLY A 72 27.85 -25.09 -21.51
C GLY A 72 28.72 -23.83 -21.66
N ASP A 73 29.09 -23.54 -22.89
CA ASP A 73 29.95 -22.42 -23.25
C ASP A 73 29.17 -21.11 -23.30
N LEU A 74 29.72 -20.07 -22.75
CA LEU A 74 29.16 -18.73 -22.84
C LEU A 74 29.49 -18.10 -24.21
N PRO A 75 28.57 -17.26 -24.77
CA PRO A 75 28.89 -16.44 -25.91
C PRO A 75 30.14 -15.58 -25.66
N ARG A 76 30.92 -15.32 -26.71
CA ARG A 76 32.15 -14.53 -26.61
C ARG A 76 31.86 -13.15 -25.99
N GLY A 77 32.55 -12.84 -24.89
CA GLY A 77 32.42 -11.58 -24.20
C GLY A 77 31.27 -11.51 -23.18
N ALA A 78 30.43 -12.54 -23.08
CA ALA A 78 29.39 -12.62 -22.06
C ALA A 78 29.94 -13.23 -20.76
N ALA A 79 29.37 -12.81 -19.63
CA ALA A 79 29.67 -13.32 -18.30
C ALA A 79 28.46 -14.03 -17.67
N TRP A 80 28.75 -14.87 -16.67
CA TRP A 80 27.74 -15.52 -15.84
C TRP A 80 28.04 -15.32 -14.37
N VAL A 81 27.06 -14.88 -13.60
CA VAL A 81 27.16 -14.69 -12.17
C VAL A 81 26.21 -15.64 -11.47
N THR A 82 26.76 -16.62 -10.76
CA THR A 82 25.95 -17.53 -9.93
C THR A 82 25.73 -16.89 -8.56
N VAL A 83 24.48 -16.87 -8.10
CA VAL A 83 24.08 -16.28 -6.81
C VAL A 83 23.19 -17.24 -6.02
N PRO A 84 23.15 -17.13 -4.67
CA PRO A 84 22.25 -17.95 -3.85
C PRO A 84 20.77 -17.62 -4.04
N ASP A 85 20.41 -16.36 -4.41
CA ASP A 85 19.05 -15.89 -4.57
C ASP A 85 18.99 -14.78 -5.63
N ALA A 86 18.37 -15.08 -6.76
CA ALA A 86 18.30 -14.17 -7.90
C ALA A 86 17.40 -12.94 -7.63
N ARG A 87 16.36 -13.08 -6.80
CA ARG A 87 15.49 -11.94 -6.44
C ARG A 87 16.20 -10.93 -5.55
N GLU A 88 16.97 -11.43 -4.59
CA GLU A 88 17.80 -10.59 -3.73
C GLU A 88 18.90 -9.92 -4.54
N ALA A 89 19.57 -10.67 -5.41
CA ALA A 89 20.58 -10.15 -6.32
C ALA A 89 20.02 -9.04 -7.22
N LEU A 90 18.81 -9.23 -7.80
CA LEU A 90 18.15 -8.21 -8.60
C LEU A 90 17.96 -6.91 -7.83
N ALA A 91 17.50 -6.98 -6.58
CA ALA A 91 17.26 -5.80 -5.76
C ALA A 91 18.56 -5.07 -5.39
N ILE A 92 19.60 -5.80 -5.03
CA ILE A 92 20.93 -5.25 -4.70
C ILE A 92 21.56 -4.61 -5.93
N LEU A 93 21.60 -5.33 -7.06
CA LEU A 93 22.14 -4.81 -8.33
C LEU A 93 21.40 -3.57 -8.82
N SER A 94 20.07 -3.55 -8.69
CA SER A 94 19.29 -2.37 -9.03
C SER A 94 19.65 -1.19 -8.13
N GLY A 95 19.84 -1.42 -6.83
CA GLY A 95 20.30 -0.40 -5.89
C GLY A 95 21.65 0.17 -6.29
N ALA A 96 22.62 -0.69 -6.56
CA ALA A 96 23.97 -0.31 -7.00
C ALA A 96 23.96 0.43 -8.34
N TRP A 97 23.15 -0.03 -9.30
CA TRP A 97 23.00 0.61 -10.61
C TRP A 97 22.53 2.06 -10.51
N PHE A 98 21.56 2.36 -9.64
CA PHE A 98 21.04 3.71 -9.42
C PHE A 98 21.82 4.48 -8.34
N GLY A 99 22.97 3.98 -7.85
CA GLY A 99 23.83 4.65 -6.89
C GLY A 99 23.25 4.71 -5.48
N HIS A 100 22.51 3.69 -5.06
CA HIS A 100 21.93 3.54 -3.72
C HIS A 100 21.12 4.77 -3.23
N PRO A 101 20.13 5.24 -3.98
CA PRO A 101 19.47 6.52 -3.71
C PRO A 101 18.80 6.59 -2.32
N SER A 102 18.40 5.43 -1.77
CA SER A 102 17.81 5.36 -0.43
C SER A 102 18.80 5.69 0.70
N ARG A 103 20.12 5.60 0.47
CA ARG A 103 21.14 5.99 1.47
C ARG A 103 21.20 7.51 1.68
N GLU A 104 20.80 8.29 0.67
CA GLU A 104 20.87 9.75 0.66
C GLU A 104 19.59 10.43 1.15
N MET A 105 18.50 9.68 1.32
CA MET A 105 17.19 10.18 1.75
C MET A 105 16.74 9.51 3.05
N ARG A 106 15.81 10.15 3.79
CA ARG A 106 15.11 9.49 4.90
C ARG A 106 14.00 8.62 4.33
N VAL A 107 14.07 7.30 4.55
CA VAL A 107 13.13 6.36 3.93
C VAL A 107 12.33 5.60 4.99
N ALA A 108 11.00 5.63 4.86
CA ALA A 108 10.09 4.84 5.69
C ALA A 108 9.41 3.74 4.88
N GLY A 109 9.42 2.51 5.38
CA GLY A 109 8.66 1.39 4.85
C GLY A 109 7.45 1.10 5.73
N VAL A 110 6.24 1.07 5.15
CA VAL A 110 5.00 0.83 5.89
C VAL A 110 4.39 -0.51 5.46
N THR A 111 4.29 -1.46 6.39
CA THR A 111 3.66 -2.77 6.15
C THR A 111 2.52 -3.04 7.13
N GLY A 112 1.68 -4.02 6.80
CA GLY A 112 0.51 -4.44 7.57
C GLY A 112 -0.61 -4.94 6.65
N THR A 113 -1.74 -5.36 7.19
CA THR A 113 -2.92 -5.69 6.39
C THR A 113 -3.67 -4.41 6.03
N ASN A 114 -4.12 -3.66 7.00
CA ASN A 114 -4.88 -2.43 6.85
C ASN A 114 -4.06 -1.20 7.26
N GLY A 115 -4.41 -0.02 6.74
CA GLY A 115 -3.80 1.26 7.13
C GLY A 115 -2.51 1.64 6.42
N LYS A 116 -1.89 0.77 5.61
CA LYS A 116 -0.66 1.08 4.86
C LYS A 116 -0.78 2.37 4.04
N THR A 117 -1.76 2.42 3.16
CA THR A 117 -2.00 3.56 2.25
C THR A 117 -2.23 4.85 3.04
N THR A 118 -3.12 4.81 4.02
CA THR A 118 -3.42 5.99 4.85
C THR A 118 -2.17 6.47 5.59
N THR A 119 -1.46 5.55 6.25
CA THR A 119 -0.21 5.89 6.96
C THR A 119 0.84 6.45 6.02
N ALA A 120 1.02 5.83 4.83
CA ALA A 120 1.99 6.30 3.84
C ALA A 120 1.64 7.69 3.30
N PHE A 121 0.38 7.95 2.96
CA PHE A 121 -0.07 9.28 2.51
C PHE A 121 0.09 10.37 3.58
N LEU A 122 -0.35 10.11 4.80
CA LEU A 122 -0.21 11.05 5.91
C LEU A 122 1.27 11.31 6.23
N LEU A 123 2.11 10.27 6.25
CA LEU A 123 3.54 10.40 6.48
C LEU A 123 4.24 11.18 5.36
N HIS A 124 3.90 10.87 4.10
CA HIS A 124 4.39 11.62 2.94
C HIS A 124 4.04 13.10 3.04
N PHE A 125 2.79 13.43 3.41
CA PHE A 125 2.38 14.81 3.63
C PHE A 125 3.19 15.47 4.73
N VAL A 126 3.33 14.84 5.90
CA VAL A 126 4.14 15.34 7.02
C VAL A 126 5.59 15.56 6.58
N MET A 127 6.20 14.61 5.86
CA MET A 127 7.56 14.75 5.36
C MET A 127 7.70 15.88 4.33
N LYS A 128 6.71 16.06 3.47
CA LYS A 128 6.70 17.16 2.49
C LYS A 128 6.67 18.52 3.17
N GLU A 129 5.82 18.68 4.20
CA GLU A 129 5.73 19.93 4.95
C GLU A 129 6.98 20.21 5.81
N THR A 130 7.64 19.17 6.33
CA THR A 130 8.78 19.33 7.25
C THR A 130 10.14 19.24 6.57
N LEU A 131 10.25 18.56 5.43
CA LEU A 131 11.50 18.37 4.68
C LEU A 131 11.52 19.12 3.34
N HIS A 132 10.48 19.88 3.02
CA HIS A 132 10.22 20.63 1.78
C HIS A 132 9.90 19.75 0.57
N ARG A 133 10.45 18.54 0.46
CA ARG A 133 10.18 17.61 -0.64
C ARG A 133 10.32 16.18 -0.19
N ALA A 134 9.34 15.37 -0.53
CA ALA A 134 9.31 13.93 -0.25
C ALA A 134 8.64 13.18 -1.40
N GLY A 135 9.03 11.91 -1.58
CA GLY A 135 8.43 11.00 -2.54
C GLY A 135 7.49 10.00 -1.88
N LEU A 136 6.63 9.39 -2.68
CA LEU A 136 5.69 8.35 -2.25
C LEU A 136 5.65 7.22 -3.28
N MET A 137 5.74 5.99 -2.82
CA MET A 137 5.39 4.79 -3.60
C MET A 137 4.30 4.02 -2.85
N GLY A 138 3.14 3.89 -3.45
CA GLY A 138 2.03 3.21 -2.81
C GLY A 138 0.94 2.75 -3.76
N THR A 139 -0.11 2.19 -3.21
CA THR A 139 -1.22 1.57 -3.97
C THR A 139 -1.94 2.54 -4.89
N VAL A 140 -2.04 3.81 -4.51
CA VAL A 140 -2.84 4.82 -5.24
C VAL A 140 -2.03 5.49 -6.34
N LEU A 141 -0.82 5.91 -6.00
CA LEU A 141 0.05 6.66 -6.91
C LEU A 141 1.53 6.54 -6.51
N PHE A 142 2.39 6.90 -7.45
CA PHE A 142 3.79 7.24 -7.23
C PHE A 142 3.96 8.76 -7.36
N ASP A 143 4.67 9.37 -6.40
CA ASP A 143 5.04 10.80 -6.40
C ASP A 143 6.57 10.86 -6.31
N ASP A 144 7.25 11.32 -7.37
CA ASP A 144 8.71 11.41 -7.40
C ASP A 144 9.23 12.77 -6.90
N GLY A 145 8.34 13.57 -6.32
CA GLY A 145 8.62 14.91 -5.84
C GLY A 145 8.40 16.02 -6.88
N ARG A 146 8.18 15.67 -8.15
CA ARG A 146 7.80 16.59 -9.25
C ARG A 146 6.53 16.12 -9.95
N GLU A 147 6.47 14.85 -10.27
CA GLU A 147 5.38 14.23 -11.02
C GLU A 147 4.66 13.17 -10.20
N ARG A 148 3.35 13.06 -10.43
CA ARG A 148 2.49 12.00 -9.89
C ARG A 148 2.00 11.11 -11.01
N THR A 149 2.23 9.82 -10.88
CA THR A 149 1.78 8.79 -11.83
C THR A 149 0.91 7.76 -11.13
N GLY A 150 -0.01 7.13 -11.87
CA GLY A 150 -0.78 6.00 -11.34
C GLY A 150 0.13 4.84 -10.97
N ALA A 151 -0.15 4.18 -9.86
CA ALA A 151 0.62 3.03 -9.41
C ALA A 151 0.28 1.78 -10.21
N SER A 152 1.30 1.06 -10.68
CA SER A 152 1.16 -0.28 -11.28
C SER A 152 0.94 -1.36 -10.22
N HIS A 153 1.59 -1.22 -9.08
CA HIS A 153 1.57 -2.13 -7.94
C HIS A 153 1.79 -1.35 -6.64
N THR A 154 1.26 -1.88 -5.52
CA THR A 154 1.51 -1.31 -4.18
C THR A 154 3.01 -1.16 -3.89
N THR A 155 3.80 -2.15 -4.29
CA THR A 155 5.26 -2.17 -4.19
C THR A 155 5.78 -2.57 -5.57
N PRO A 156 6.41 -1.68 -6.33
CA PRO A 156 6.92 -2.00 -7.67
C PRO A 156 8.02 -3.05 -7.64
N GLY A 157 8.37 -3.60 -8.80
CA GLY A 157 9.53 -4.50 -8.95
C GLY A 157 10.83 -3.80 -8.57
N ALA A 158 11.85 -4.58 -8.18
CA ALA A 158 13.09 -3.99 -7.64
C ALA A 158 13.77 -2.98 -8.60
N PRO A 159 13.87 -3.20 -9.92
CA PRO A 159 14.42 -2.21 -10.84
C PRO A 159 13.61 -0.91 -10.88
N GLU A 160 12.28 -1.01 -11.01
CA GLU A 160 11.38 0.15 -11.03
C GLU A 160 11.40 0.91 -9.70
N LEU A 161 11.47 0.19 -8.58
CA LEU A 161 11.55 0.78 -7.24
C LEU A 161 12.82 1.63 -7.08
N GLN A 162 13.98 1.10 -7.48
CA GLN A 162 15.25 1.80 -7.38
C GLN A 162 15.36 2.97 -8.37
N GLU A 163 14.81 2.82 -9.57
CA GLU A 163 14.68 3.91 -10.54
C GLU A 163 13.85 5.06 -9.97
N LEU A 164 12.70 4.76 -9.37
CA LEU A 164 11.84 5.75 -8.72
C LEU A 164 12.56 6.45 -7.57
N LEU A 165 13.28 5.71 -6.70
CA LEU A 165 14.11 6.32 -5.66
C LEU A 165 15.23 7.21 -6.23
N GLY A 166 15.87 6.78 -7.34
CA GLY A 166 16.84 7.60 -8.06
C GLY A 166 16.22 8.91 -8.54
N ARG A 167 15.06 8.87 -9.19
CA ARG A 167 14.33 10.08 -9.61
C ARG A 167 13.94 10.97 -8.44
N MET A 168 13.50 10.40 -7.31
CA MET A 168 13.21 11.18 -6.10
C MET A 168 14.43 11.93 -5.61
N ARG A 169 15.59 11.26 -5.51
CA ARG A 169 16.86 11.87 -5.13
C ARG A 169 17.23 13.01 -6.09
N ASP A 170 17.22 12.74 -7.38
CA ASP A 170 17.61 13.70 -8.43
C ASP A 170 16.64 14.91 -8.51
N ASN A 171 15.37 14.70 -8.14
CA ASN A 171 14.38 15.74 -7.97
C ASN A 171 14.53 16.52 -6.66
N GLY A 172 15.50 16.17 -5.80
CA GLY A 172 15.80 16.85 -4.54
C GLY A 172 14.87 16.46 -3.39
N CYS A 173 14.25 15.29 -3.44
CA CYS A 173 13.53 14.74 -2.28
C CYS A 173 14.51 14.46 -1.15
N ARG A 174 14.16 14.89 0.06
CA ARG A 174 14.91 14.59 1.29
C ARG A 174 14.33 13.39 2.05
N GLY A 175 13.22 12.87 1.57
CA GLY A 175 12.59 11.70 2.13
C GLY A 175 11.70 10.95 1.14
N ALA A 176 11.44 9.68 1.45
CA ALA A 176 10.54 8.82 0.69
C ALA A 176 9.73 7.93 1.62
N VAL A 177 8.49 7.65 1.25
CA VAL A 177 7.63 6.69 1.94
C VAL A 177 7.22 5.60 0.97
N LEU A 178 7.40 4.35 1.39
CA LEU A 178 7.09 3.16 0.61
C LEU A 178 6.00 2.34 1.31
N GLU A 179 4.90 2.05 0.61
CA GLU A 179 4.02 0.97 1.01
C GLU A 179 4.70 -0.36 0.68
N VAL A 180 4.94 -1.18 1.71
CA VAL A 180 5.64 -2.45 1.58
C VAL A 180 4.65 -3.60 1.78
N SER A 181 4.19 -4.17 0.66
CA SER A 181 3.25 -5.29 0.65
C SER A 181 3.93 -6.60 1.04
N SER A 182 3.15 -7.58 1.51
CA SER A 182 3.66 -8.92 1.81
C SER A 182 4.23 -9.61 0.57
N HIS A 183 3.61 -9.44 -0.59
CA HIS A 183 4.14 -9.93 -1.86
C HIS A 183 5.49 -9.29 -2.22
N GLY A 184 5.62 -7.96 -2.02
CA GLY A 184 6.89 -7.24 -2.25
C GLY A 184 8.01 -7.75 -1.35
N LEU A 185 7.71 -8.04 -0.08
CA LEU A 185 8.65 -8.60 0.87
C LEU A 185 9.00 -10.07 0.56
N ASP A 186 8.00 -10.87 0.21
CA ASP A 186 8.22 -12.27 -0.15
C ASP A 186 9.06 -12.41 -1.42
N GLN A 187 8.85 -11.50 -2.37
CA GLN A 187 9.63 -11.40 -3.59
C GLN A 187 10.91 -10.56 -3.47
N LYS A 188 11.30 -10.17 -2.25
CA LYS A 188 12.52 -9.40 -1.95
C LYS A 188 12.68 -8.09 -2.73
N ARG A 189 11.57 -7.47 -3.18
CA ARG A 189 11.60 -6.27 -4.02
C ARG A 189 12.29 -5.07 -3.35
N THR A 190 12.32 -5.05 -2.02
CA THR A 190 12.90 -3.97 -1.21
C THR A 190 14.29 -4.29 -0.65
N ALA A 191 14.90 -5.44 -0.98
CA ALA A 191 16.16 -5.89 -0.35
C ALA A 191 17.32 -4.89 -0.50
N GLY A 192 17.36 -4.13 -1.61
CA GLY A 192 18.37 -3.07 -1.83
C GLY A 192 18.01 -1.70 -1.24
N VAL A 193 16.98 -1.57 -0.39
CA VAL A 193 16.55 -0.28 0.18
C VAL A 193 17.07 -0.10 1.60
N ALA A 194 17.74 1.03 1.85
CA ALA A 194 18.13 1.47 3.18
C ALA A 194 16.97 2.25 3.84
N PHE A 195 16.31 1.66 4.83
CA PHE A 195 15.23 2.28 5.60
C PHE A 195 15.74 2.99 6.87
N ASP A 196 15.10 4.10 7.24
CA ASP A 196 15.24 4.76 8.55
C ASP A 196 14.14 4.32 9.51
N ALA A 197 12.96 4.00 8.98
CA ALA A 197 11.83 3.53 9.77
C ALA A 197 11.14 2.35 9.08
N ALA A 198 10.90 1.27 9.85
CA ALA A 198 10.04 0.16 9.47
C ALA A 198 8.76 0.22 10.31
N VAL A 199 7.62 0.44 9.66
CA VAL A 199 6.33 0.63 10.33
C VAL A 199 5.46 -0.60 10.16
N PHE A 200 4.91 -1.13 11.27
CA PHE A 200 3.91 -2.20 11.27
C PHE A 200 2.57 -1.68 11.77
N THR A 201 1.52 -1.80 10.96
CA THR A 201 0.19 -1.30 11.34
C THR A 201 -0.66 -2.36 12.04
N ASN A 202 -0.91 -3.50 11.42
CA ASN A 202 -1.71 -4.62 11.96
C ASN A 202 -1.61 -5.85 11.05
N LEU A 203 -2.13 -7.00 11.54
CA LEU A 203 -2.32 -8.19 10.73
C LEU A 203 -3.69 -8.82 10.98
N THR A 204 -4.53 -8.83 9.95
CA THR A 204 -5.81 -9.55 9.90
C THR A 204 -5.84 -10.51 8.72
N ARG A 205 -6.88 -11.35 8.61
CA ARG A 205 -7.00 -12.35 7.55
C ARG A 205 -7.10 -11.69 6.18
N ASP A 206 -6.09 -11.91 5.34
CA ASP A 206 -6.03 -11.46 3.95
C ASP A 206 -4.96 -12.26 3.19
N HIS A 207 -5.00 -12.27 1.85
CA HIS A 207 -3.97 -12.87 0.99
C HIS A 207 -3.60 -14.33 1.30
N LEU A 208 -4.53 -15.12 1.85
CA LEU A 208 -4.29 -16.55 2.14
C LEU A 208 -4.27 -17.41 0.88
N ASP A 209 -4.83 -16.93 -0.23
CA ASP A 209 -4.69 -17.49 -1.56
C ASP A 209 -3.21 -17.56 -2.02
N TYR A 210 -2.41 -16.58 -1.61
CA TYR A 210 -0.97 -16.52 -1.90
C TYR A 210 -0.13 -17.16 -0.78
N HIS A 211 -0.36 -16.76 0.48
CA HIS A 211 0.49 -17.18 1.60
C HIS A 211 0.10 -18.53 2.21
N GLY A 212 -1.10 -19.02 1.95
CA GLY A 212 -1.65 -20.27 2.48
C GLY A 212 -2.07 -20.18 3.95
N THR A 213 -1.23 -19.67 4.85
CA THR A 213 -1.49 -19.57 6.28
C THR A 213 -1.19 -18.19 6.85
N MET A 214 -1.82 -17.86 7.99
CA MET A 214 -1.55 -16.61 8.73
C MET A 214 -0.09 -16.52 9.19
N ASP A 215 0.54 -17.63 9.55
CA ASP A 215 1.94 -17.66 10.00
C ASP A 215 2.89 -17.31 8.86
N ARG A 216 2.68 -17.83 7.65
CA ARG A 216 3.46 -17.46 6.45
C ARG A 216 3.20 -16.01 6.06
N TYR A 217 1.96 -15.55 6.17
CA TYR A 217 1.62 -14.15 5.92
C TYR A 217 2.33 -13.21 6.90
N PHE A 218 2.35 -13.55 8.18
CA PHE A 218 3.11 -12.82 9.20
C PHE A 218 4.61 -12.86 8.93
N ALA A 219 5.17 -14.06 8.68
CA ALA A 219 6.59 -14.24 8.37
C ALA A 219 7.03 -13.36 7.19
N SER A 220 6.18 -13.25 6.17
CA SER A 220 6.46 -12.37 5.03
C SER A 220 6.60 -10.89 5.46
N LYS A 221 5.66 -10.36 6.27
CA LYS A 221 5.74 -8.97 6.74
C LYS A 221 6.89 -8.73 7.73
N ARG A 222 7.22 -9.73 8.54
CA ARG A 222 8.32 -9.72 9.49
C ARG A 222 9.68 -9.51 8.79
N ARG A 223 9.82 -9.92 7.50
CA ARG A 223 11.03 -9.71 6.69
C ARG A 223 11.45 -8.24 6.58
N LEU A 224 10.52 -7.28 6.63
CA LEU A 224 10.90 -5.86 6.65
C LEU A 224 11.76 -5.53 7.88
N PHE A 225 11.42 -6.09 9.04
CA PHE A 225 12.16 -5.88 10.29
C PHE A 225 13.44 -6.69 10.33
N GLU A 226 13.47 -7.86 9.72
CA GLU A 226 14.69 -8.65 9.52
C GLU A 226 15.68 -7.93 8.62
N GLN A 227 15.21 -7.34 7.51
CA GLN A 227 16.02 -6.54 6.59
C GLN A 227 16.69 -5.37 7.32
N VAL A 228 15.90 -4.54 8.03
CA VAL A 228 16.44 -3.36 8.72
C VAL A 228 17.32 -3.71 9.93
N ALA A 229 17.14 -4.89 10.52
CA ALA A 229 17.98 -5.39 11.63
C ALA A 229 19.26 -6.09 11.15
N GLY A 230 19.26 -6.62 9.93
CA GLY A 230 20.36 -7.37 9.35
C GLY A 230 21.40 -6.50 8.68
N ASP A 231 20.95 -5.62 7.79
CA ASP A 231 21.81 -4.69 7.05
C ASP A 231 21.20 -3.28 7.02
N PRO A 232 21.59 -2.41 7.96
CA PRO A 232 21.10 -1.04 8.01
C PRO A 232 21.69 -0.12 6.93
N GLN A 233 22.66 -0.60 6.12
CA GLN A 233 23.30 0.16 5.03
C GLN A 233 23.77 1.56 5.45
N GLY A 234 24.43 1.63 6.61
CA GLY A 234 24.96 2.89 7.17
C GLY A 234 23.94 3.74 7.92
N LYS A 235 22.71 3.28 8.06
CA LYS A 235 21.66 3.97 8.83
C LYS A 235 21.50 3.43 10.25
N SER A 236 20.68 4.10 11.05
CA SER A 236 20.28 3.66 12.39
C SER A 236 18.75 3.49 12.43
N PRO A 237 18.25 2.45 11.77
CA PRO A 237 16.81 2.28 11.59
C PRO A 237 16.08 2.02 12.89
N ARG A 238 14.79 2.34 12.92
CA ARG A 238 13.89 2.06 14.03
C ARG A 238 12.68 1.27 13.57
N ALA A 239 12.22 0.36 14.41
CA ALA A 239 10.93 -0.28 14.25
C ALA A 239 9.85 0.60 14.91
N VAL A 240 8.72 0.80 14.22
CA VAL A 240 7.54 1.51 14.73
C VAL A 240 6.36 0.55 14.68
N VAL A 241 5.90 0.07 15.83
CA VAL A 241 4.99 -1.08 15.85
C VAL A 241 3.74 -0.80 16.69
N ASN A 242 2.59 -1.24 16.18
CA ASN A 242 1.32 -1.22 16.90
C ASN A 242 1.33 -2.28 18.00
N LEU A 243 1.39 -1.86 19.27
CA LEU A 243 1.45 -2.77 20.41
C LEU A 243 0.07 -3.34 20.80
N ASP A 244 -1.01 -2.73 20.33
CA ASP A 244 -2.38 -3.25 20.55
C ASP A 244 -2.73 -4.38 19.56
N ASP A 245 -1.87 -4.65 18.56
CA ASP A 245 -1.95 -5.80 17.67
C ASP A 245 -1.02 -6.91 18.15
N ARG A 246 -1.51 -8.15 18.26
CA ARG A 246 -0.73 -9.30 18.78
C ARG A 246 0.56 -9.55 17.97
N TYR A 247 0.52 -9.36 16.66
CA TYR A 247 1.69 -9.54 15.80
C TYR A 247 2.68 -8.37 15.94
N GLY A 248 2.18 -7.16 16.21
CA GLY A 248 3.01 -6.03 16.60
C GLY A 248 3.73 -6.28 17.92
N GLU A 249 3.04 -6.85 18.93
CA GLU A 249 3.69 -7.25 20.19
C GLU A 249 4.78 -8.31 19.95
N MET A 250 4.56 -9.28 19.04
CA MET A 250 5.59 -10.27 18.65
C MET A 250 6.80 -9.59 17.99
N ILE A 251 6.58 -8.66 17.05
CA ILE A 251 7.67 -7.90 16.42
C ILE A 251 8.45 -7.11 17.47
N ALA A 252 7.76 -6.39 18.34
CA ALA A 252 8.40 -5.59 19.39
C ALA A 252 9.29 -6.46 20.29
N ARG A 253 8.80 -7.64 20.71
CA ARG A 253 9.55 -8.59 21.52
C ARG A 253 10.76 -9.17 20.80
N ASP A 254 10.58 -9.60 19.53
CA ASP A 254 11.58 -10.34 18.78
C ASP A 254 12.75 -9.45 18.31
N PHE A 255 12.52 -8.14 18.17
CA PHE A 255 13.53 -7.21 17.64
C PHE A 255 14.08 -6.21 18.65
N LYS A 256 13.62 -6.18 19.91
CA LYS A 256 14.05 -5.19 20.94
C LYS A 256 15.56 -5.14 21.17
N ASP A 257 16.27 -6.26 21.00
CA ASP A 257 17.70 -6.37 21.22
C ASP A 257 18.53 -6.06 19.95
N ARG A 258 17.87 -5.95 18.79
CA ARG A 258 18.49 -5.72 17.48
C ARG A 258 18.14 -4.36 16.88
N LEU A 259 16.99 -3.79 17.25
CA LEU A 259 16.49 -2.51 16.76
C LEU A 259 15.98 -1.65 17.91
N LYS A 260 16.12 -0.35 17.79
CA LYS A 260 15.35 0.56 18.62
C LYS A 260 13.87 0.49 18.20
N VAL A 261 13.06 -0.07 19.10
CA VAL A 261 11.62 -0.23 18.87
C VAL A 261 10.89 0.96 19.49
N THR A 262 10.01 1.58 18.75
CA THR A 262 9.03 2.57 19.18
C THR A 262 7.64 1.95 19.07
N THR A 263 6.94 1.86 20.18
CA THR A 263 5.61 1.25 20.25
C THR A 263 4.51 2.30 20.24
N TYR A 264 3.38 1.99 19.59
CA TYR A 264 2.23 2.88 19.59
C TYR A 264 0.90 2.14 19.77
N GLY A 265 -0.11 2.87 20.28
CA GLY A 265 -1.45 2.35 20.50
C GLY A 265 -2.23 3.13 21.56
N PHE A 266 -3.26 2.50 22.12
CA PHE A 266 -4.06 3.01 23.25
C PHE A 266 -3.59 2.45 24.59
N GLY A 267 -2.91 1.31 24.55
CA GLY A 267 -2.42 0.62 25.74
C GLY A 267 -1.43 1.45 26.56
N ALA A 268 -1.47 1.29 27.89
CA ALA A 268 -0.61 2.06 28.79
C ALA A 268 0.90 1.80 28.60
N ARG A 269 1.27 0.68 27.96
CA ARG A 269 2.66 0.28 27.71
C ARG A 269 3.24 0.88 26.42
N CYS A 270 2.45 1.64 25.65
CA CYS A 270 2.91 2.24 24.39
C CYS A 270 3.74 3.50 24.64
N ASP A 271 4.85 3.67 23.91
CA ASP A 271 5.68 4.87 23.89
C ASP A 271 4.91 6.08 23.31
N PHE A 272 4.09 5.82 22.29
CA PHE A 272 3.17 6.77 21.66
C PHE A 272 1.75 6.35 21.94
N ARG A 273 1.17 6.94 22.97
CA ARG A 273 -0.17 6.56 23.45
C ARG A 273 -1.23 7.59 23.10
N ALA A 274 -2.35 7.16 22.50
CA ALA A 274 -3.51 8.00 22.33
C ALA A 274 -4.39 7.98 23.59
N GLY A 275 -4.87 9.17 23.98
CA GLY A 275 -5.87 9.37 25.01
C GLY A 275 -6.87 10.45 24.61
N ARG A 276 -8.01 10.52 25.32
CA ARG A 276 -9.04 11.57 25.14
C ARG A 276 -9.42 11.79 23.67
N VAL A 277 -9.78 10.71 22.97
CA VAL A 277 -10.18 10.78 21.57
C VAL A 277 -11.57 11.40 21.47
N ARG A 278 -11.70 12.40 20.58
CA ARG A 278 -12.97 13.00 20.16
C ARG A 278 -13.06 12.92 18.65
N GLN A 279 -14.19 12.48 18.15
CA GLN A 279 -14.47 12.36 16.72
C GLN A 279 -15.59 13.32 16.33
N GLY A 280 -15.49 13.92 15.16
CA GLY A 280 -16.51 14.74 14.53
C GLY A 280 -16.42 14.64 13.01
N GLU A 281 -17.37 15.23 12.30
CA GLU A 281 -17.44 15.19 10.82
C GLU A 281 -16.16 15.68 10.12
N ARG A 282 -15.40 16.59 10.76
CA ARG A 282 -14.18 17.19 10.19
C ARG A 282 -12.90 16.44 10.53
N GLY A 283 -13.00 15.30 11.22
CA GLY A 283 -11.85 14.50 11.62
C GLY A 283 -11.84 14.10 13.08
N THR A 284 -10.69 13.70 13.56
CA THR A 284 -10.47 13.19 14.92
C THR A 284 -9.45 14.05 15.64
N GLU A 285 -9.74 14.38 16.89
CA GLU A 285 -8.83 15.04 17.82
C GLU A 285 -8.49 14.10 18.96
N PHE A 286 -7.22 14.01 19.33
CA PHE A 286 -6.79 13.18 20.46
C PHE A 286 -5.54 13.73 21.14
N GLN A 287 -5.32 13.30 22.38
CA GLN A 287 -4.11 13.61 23.13
C GLN A 287 -3.05 12.54 22.85
N LEU A 288 -1.92 12.93 22.27
CA LEU A 288 -0.73 12.08 22.20
C LEU A 288 0.07 12.24 23.49
N LEU A 289 0.36 11.12 24.15
CA LEU A 289 1.24 11.03 25.31
C LEU A 289 2.51 10.30 24.90
N THR A 290 3.67 10.93 25.04
CA THR A 290 4.98 10.34 24.69
C THR A 290 6.09 11.00 25.49
N GLU A 291 7.04 10.21 26.03
CA GLU A 291 8.21 10.67 26.78
C GLU A 291 7.88 11.73 27.87
N GLY A 292 6.79 11.55 28.59
CA GLY A 292 6.33 12.48 29.63
C GLY A 292 5.74 13.80 29.10
N ARG A 293 5.62 13.95 27.79
CA ARG A 293 5.02 15.11 27.12
C ARG A 293 3.63 14.79 26.61
N SER A 294 2.85 15.83 26.40
CA SER A 294 1.50 15.72 25.83
C SER A 294 1.33 16.71 24.68
N PHE A 295 0.75 16.22 23.57
CA PHE A 295 0.43 17.02 22.40
C PHE A 295 -1.05 16.83 22.04
N LEU A 296 -1.74 17.92 21.72
CA LEU A 296 -3.06 17.84 21.10
C LEU A 296 -2.88 17.60 19.62
N VAL A 297 -3.32 16.44 19.14
CA VAL A 297 -3.23 16.03 17.72
C VAL A 297 -4.58 16.19 17.08
N ARG A 298 -4.62 16.85 15.92
CA ARG A 298 -5.75 16.90 15.03
C ARG A 298 -5.42 16.12 13.76
N CYS A 299 -6.31 15.23 13.37
CA CYS A 299 -6.22 14.46 12.13
C CYS A 299 -7.51 14.66 11.34
N PRO A 300 -7.47 15.12 10.08
CA PRO A 300 -8.69 15.40 9.31
C PRO A 300 -9.40 14.13 8.81
N LEU A 301 -9.01 12.97 9.33
CA LEU A 301 -9.62 11.68 9.04
C LEU A 301 -10.43 11.21 10.25
N ILE A 302 -11.60 10.63 9.99
CA ILE A 302 -12.50 10.06 10.99
C ILE A 302 -12.13 8.60 11.30
N GLY A 303 -12.53 8.12 12.48
CA GLY A 303 -12.42 6.72 12.86
C GLY A 303 -11.22 6.40 13.75
N ARG A 304 -11.49 5.55 14.73
CA ARG A 304 -10.48 5.09 15.69
C ARG A 304 -9.26 4.46 15.02
N PHE A 305 -9.45 3.76 13.89
CA PHE A 305 -8.33 3.19 13.14
C PHE A 305 -7.41 4.27 12.52
N ASN A 306 -7.92 5.47 12.23
CA ASN A 306 -7.10 6.59 11.77
C ASN A 306 -6.32 7.25 12.92
N VAL A 307 -6.73 7.08 14.16
CA VAL A 307 -5.87 7.40 15.31
C VAL A 307 -4.64 6.51 15.34
N TYR A 308 -4.78 5.19 15.12
CA TYR A 308 -3.63 4.29 14.97
C TYR A 308 -2.72 4.71 13.80
N ASN A 309 -3.30 5.05 12.64
CA ASN A 309 -2.54 5.52 11.48
C ASN A 309 -1.77 6.83 11.81
N ALA A 310 -2.41 7.78 12.49
CA ALA A 310 -1.78 9.02 12.95
C ALA A 310 -0.65 8.77 13.96
N LEU A 311 -0.84 7.84 14.91
CA LEU A 311 0.21 7.44 15.85
C LEU A 311 1.40 6.80 15.12
N ALA A 312 1.15 5.93 14.12
CA ALA A 312 2.18 5.33 13.28
C ALA A 312 2.99 6.39 12.53
N VAL A 313 2.31 7.41 11.97
CA VAL A 313 2.92 8.56 11.30
C VAL A 313 3.84 9.33 12.25
N LEU A 314 3.34 9.67 13.45
CA LEU A 314 4.11 10.43 14.42
C LEU A 314 5.29 9.62 14.98
N GLY A 315 5.12 8.31 15.19
CA GLY A 315 6.20 7.40 15.55
C GLY A 315 7.26 7.29 14.46
N ALA A 316 6.86 7.20 13.18
CA ALA A 316 7.78 7.18 12.05
C ALA A 316 8.51 8.53 11.88
N ALA A 317 7.82 9.65 12.05
CA ALA A 317 8.41 10.98 12.03
C ALA A 317 9.50 11.11 13.11
N ALA A 318 9.22 10.66 14.34
CA ALA A 318 10.22 10.63 15.42
C ALA A 318 11.39 9.69 15.11
N ALA A 319 11.13 8.50 14.52
CA ALA A 319 12.17 7.59 14.08
C ALA A 319 13.12 8.24 13.08
N MET A 320 12.59 9.06 12.18
CA MET A 320 13.34 9.82 11.16
C MET A 320 13.84 11.18 11.67
N ARG A 321 13.81 11.44 12.98
CA ARG A 321 14.28 12.69 13.61
C ARG A 321 13.59 13.96 13.07
N ILE A 322 12.31 13.86 12.75
CA ILE A 322 11.44 15.01 12.46
C ILE A 322 10.91 15.54 13.81
N SER A 323 10.90 16.86 13.97
CA SER A 323 10.38 17.50 15.19
C SER A 323 8.92 17.10 15.42
N MET A 324 8.61 16.61 16.64
CA MET A 324 7.24 16.23 17.01
C MET A 324 6.26 17.39 16.89
N ARG A 325 6.69 18.61 17.24
CA ARG A 325 5.85 19.80 17.12
C ARG A 325 5.50 20.08 15.65
N GLU A 326 6.48 19.98 14.75
CA GLU A 326 6.26 20.18 13.31
C GLU A 326 5.41 19.07 12.72
N ALA A 327 5.66 17.80 13.09
CA ALA A 327 4.89 16.65 12.63
C ALA A 327 3.41 16.73 13.03
N VAL A 328 3.12 17.13 14.28
CA VAL A 328 1.74 17.33 14.78
C VAL A 328 1.07 18.49 14.05
N ALA A 329 1.78 19.60 13.84
CA ALA A 329 1.24 20.75 13.10
C ALA A 329 0.95 20.41 11.64
N ALA A 330 1.86 19.72 10.97
CA ALA A 330 1.69 19.27 9.59
C ALA A 330 0.49 18.31 9.46
N LEU A 331 0.38 17.32 10.34
CA LEU A 331 -0.70 16.34 10.30
C LEU A 331 -2.10 16.97 10.37
N ALA A 332 -2.25 18.08 11.09
CA ALA A 332 -3.52 18.80 11.18
C ALA A 332 -4.00 19.38 9.84
N GLY A 333 -3.09 19.66 8.92
CA GLY A 333 -3.36 20.14 7.56
C GLY A 333 -3.41 19.05 6.49
N ALA A 334 -3.32 17.78 6.87
CA ALA A 334 -3.27 16.69 5.90
C ALA A 334 -4.56 16.61 5.07
N PRO A 335 -4.46 16.32 3.76
CA PRO A 335 -5.63 16.12 2.92
C PRO A 335 -6.32 14.79 3.22
N GLN A 336 -7.56 14.64 2.75
CA GLN A 336 -8.23 13.35 2.70
C GLN A 336 -7.41 12.36 1.87
N VAL A 337 -7.42 11.09 2.28
CA VAL A 337 -6.72 10.03 1.53
C VAL A 337 -7.67 9.45 0.49
N PRO A 338 -7.31 9.48 -0.80
CA PRO A 338 -8.21 9.06 -1.86
C PRO A 338 -8.77 7.65 -1.65
N GLY A 339 -10.09 7.53 -1.58
CA GLY A 339 -10.80 6.27 -1.42
C GLY A 339 -10.54 5.54 -0.09
N ARG A 340 -10.19 6.25 0.98
CA ARG A 340 -10.01 5.70 2.33
C ARG A 340 -10.91 6.44 3.33
N LEU A 341 -12.16 6.02 3.38
CA LEU A 341 -13.25 6.70 4.10
C LEU A 341 -13.25 8.21 3.78
N GLU A 342 -13.05 8.51 2.49
CA GLU A 342 -12.92 9.87 1.96
C GLU A 342 -14.29 10.55 1.99
N LEU A 343 -14.41 11.66 2.72
CA LEU A 343 -15.58 12.54 2.63
C LEU A 343 -15.55 13.25 1.27
N VAL A 344 -16.34 12.76 0.33
CA VAL A 344 -16.41 13.31 -1.04
C VAL A 344 -17.16 14.64 -1.08
N GLY A 345 -18.12 14.82 -0.19
CA GLY A 345 -18.89 16.04 -0.04
C GLY A 345 -20.18 15.86 0.73
N ALA A 346 -20.86 16.98 0.93
CA ALA A 346 -22.18 17.03 1.58
C ALA A 346 -23.15 17.96 0.83
N ALA A 347 -24.42 17.64 0.86
CA ALA A 347 -25.49 18.47 0.30
C ALA A 347 -26.81 18.27 1.06
N ARG A 348 -27.44 19.37 1.48
CA ARG A 348 -28.71 19.37 2.21
C ARG A 348 -28.74 18.38 3.38
N GLY A 349 -27.73 18.46 4.25
CA GLY A 349 -27.59 17.62 5.44
C GLY A 349 -27.22 16.15 5.19
N LEU A 350 -26.99 15.73 3.95
CA LEU A 350 -26.48 14.41 3.57
C LEU A 350 -24.97 14.46 3.39
N SER A 351 -24.24 13.51 3.97
CA SER A 351 -22.81 13.33 3.77
C SER A 351 -22.51 12.06 2.99
N VAL A 352 -21.54 12.11 2.04
CA VAL A 352 -21.17 10.97 1.18
C VAL A 352 -19.70 10.64 1.36
N TYR A 353 -19.42 9.38 1.73
CA TYR A 353 -18.08 8.81 1.90
C TYR A 353 -17.79 7.74 0.85
N VAL A 354 -16.54 7.68 0.41
CA VAL A 354 -16.05 6.63 -0.50
C VAL A 354 -14.91 5.88 0.17
N ASP A 355 -14.96 4.53 0.12
CA ASP A 355 -13.96 3.66 0.72
C ASP A 355 -13.58 2.48 -0.17
N TYR A 356 -12.33 2.03 -0.04
CA TYR A 356 -11.82 0.83 -0.71
C TYR A 356 -12.19 -0.48 0.03
N ALA A 357 -13.15 -0.46 0.93
CA ALA A 357 -13.60 -1.62 1.69
C ALA A 357 -14.21 -2.70 0.76
N HIS A 358 -13.39 -3.66 0.37
CA HIS A 358 -13.72 -4.78 -0.51
C HIS A 358 -13.58 -6.14 0.18
N THR A 359 -13.36 -6.16 1.49
CA THR A 359 -13.37 -7.35 2.36
C THR A 359 -14.42 -7.19 3.45
N PRO A 360 -14.95 -8.29 4.01
CA PRO A 360 -15.94 -8.23 5.09
C PRO A 360 -15.46 -7.40 6.29
N ASP A 361 -14.24 -7.61 6.75
CA ASP A 361 -13.62 -6.88 7.87
C ASP A 361 -13.47 -5.38 7.58
N ALA A 362 -13.05 -5.01 6.37
CA ALA A 362 -12.94 -3.61 5.98
C ALA A 362 -14.30 -2.91 5.93
N LEU A 363 -15.33 -3.57 5.39
CA LEU A 363 -16.69 -3.03 5.33
C LEU A 363 -17.32 -2.91 6.72
N GLU A 364 -17.10 -3.90 7.60
CA GLU A 364 -17.48 -3.85 9.01
C GLU A 364 -16.86 -2.64 9.72
N ASN A 365 -15.56 -2.42 9.52
CA ASN A 365 -14.84 -1.29 10.13
C ASN A 365 -15.31 0.06 9.61
N ALA A 366 -15.53 0.19 8.29
CA ALA A 366 -16.06 1.43 7.69
C ALA A 366 -17.48 1.72 8.18
N GLY A 367 -18.37 0.72 8.18
CA GLY A 367 -19.75 0.85 8.66
C GLY A 367 -19.81 1.24 10.14
N ARG A 368 -19.03 0.57 11.00
CA ARG A 368 -18.94 0.89 12.43
C ARG A 368 -18.47 2.33 12.64
N THR A 369 -17.43 2.75 11.92
CA THR A 369 -16.89 4.11 12.05
C THR A 369 -17.92 5.18 11.68
N LEU A 370 -18.69 4.96 10.60
CA LEU A 370 -19.71 5.92 10.21
C LEU A 370 -20.91 5.92 11.17
N ARG A 371 -21.18 4.79 11.85
CA ARG A 371 -22.17 4.74 12.94
C ARG A 371 -21.76 5.56 14.17
N GLU A 372 -20.46 5.69 14.44
CA GLU A 372 -19.95 6.55 15.51
C GLU A 372 -20.19 8.06 15.26
N LEU A 373 -20.57 8.45 14.03
CA LEU A 373 -21.04 9.81 13.72
C LEU A 373 -22.52 10.03 14.05
N GLU A 374 -23.22 8.99 14.51
CA GLU A 374 -24.64 9.01 14.89
C GLU A 374 -25.57 9.51 13.76
N PRO A 375 -25.44 8.98 12.50
CA PRO A 375 -26.29 9.40 11.41
C PRO A 375 -27.75 8.97 11.64
N GLU A 376 -28.71 9.73 11.13
CA GLU A 376 -30.14 9.34 11.10
C GLU A 376 -30.31 7.99 10.39
N ARG A 377 -29.66 7.83 9.24
CA ARG A 377 -29.54 6.54 8.53
C ARG A 377 -28.19 6.40 7.89
N LEU A 378 -27.65 5.18 7.90
CA LEU A 378 -26.48 4.78 7.12
C LEU A 378 -26.93 3.97 5.90
N VAL A 379 -26.72 4.52 4.69
CA VAL A 379 -26.96 3.84 3.43
C VAL A 379 -25.62 3.31 2.90
N ILE A 380 -25.54 2.01 2.60
CA ILE A 380 -24.31 1.38 2.11
C ILE A 380 -24.51 0.91 0.67
N VAL A 381 -23.74 1.49 -0.27
CA VAL A 381 -23.67 1.09 -1.69
C VAL A 381 -22.41 0.26 -1.87
N PHE A 382 -22.54 -1.00 -2.31
CA PHE A 382 -21.36 -1.86 -2.45
C PHE A 382 -21.60 -3.01 -3.44
N GLY A 383 -20.49 -3.62 -3.88
CA GLY A 383 -20.47 -4.81 -4.70
C GLY A 383 -19.26 -5.67 -4.41
N CYS A 384 -19.09 -6.75 -5.17
CA CYS A 384 -17.91 -7.60 -5.12
C CYS A 384 -17.31 -7.78 -6.52
N GLY A 385 -15.99 -7.93 -6.58
CA GLY A 385 -15.29 -8.24 -7.83
C GLY A 385 -15.55 -9.68 -8.28
N GLY A 386 -15.70 -9.87 -9.59
CA GLY A 386 -15.67 -11.18 -10.24
C GLY A 386 -14.26 -11.75 -10.30
N ASP A 387 -14.13 -13.06 -10.60
CA ASP A 387 -12.87 -13.80 -10.64
C ASP A 387 -12.04 -13.66 -9.36
N ARG A 388 -12.72 -13.62 -8.22
CA ARG A 388 -12.17 -13.49 -6.87
C ARG A 388 -12.86 -14.48 -5.92
N ASP A 389 -12.42 -14.49 -4.67
CA ASP A 389 -12.99 -15.30 -3.60
C ASP A 389 -14.52 -15.12 -3.51
N ARG A 390 -15.27 -16.16 -3.88
CA ARG A 390 -16.73 -16.19 -3.88
C ARG A 390 -17.30 -16.34 -2.46
N GLU A 391 -16.57 -17.01 -1.57
CA GLU A 391 -17.02 -17.25 -0.19
C GLU A 391 -17.18 -15.96 0.60
N LYS A 392 -16.43 -14.91 0.23
CA LYS A 392 -16.55 -13.59 0.88
C LYS A 392 -17.85 -12.87 0.53
N ARG A 393 -18.53 -13.16 -0.59
CA ARG A 393 -19.68 -12.40 -1.10
C ARG A 393 -20.84 -12.36 -0.10
N PRO A 394 -21.35 -13.48 0.43
CA PRO A 394 -22.37 -13.43 1.46
C PRO A 394 -21.88 -12.85 2.79
N LEU A 395 -20.56 -12.92 3.08
CA LEU A 395 -19.98 -12.27 4.25
C LEU A 395 -19.98 -10.75 4.13
N MET A 396 -19.72 -10.22 2.92
CA MET A 396 -19.85 -8.80 2.61
C MET A 396 -21.29 -8.32 2.80
N GLY A 397 -22.29 -9.10 2.30
CA GLY A 397 -23.70 -8.85 2.54
C GLY A 397 -24.05 -8.74 4.03
N ARG A 398 -23.59 -9.70 4.84
CA ARG A 398 -23.79 -9.67 6.30
C ARG A 398 -23.13 -8.46 6.97
N ALA A 399 -21.93 -8.12 6.58
CA ALA A 399 -21.22 -6.95 7.13
C ALA A 399 -21.95 -5.64 6.81
N ALA A 400 -22.39 -5.47 5.56
CA ALA A 400 -23.19 -4.32 5.15
C ALA A 400 -24.53 -4.25 5.91
N GLY A 401 -25.29 -5.36 5.97
CA GLY A 401 -26.59 -5.44 6.62
C GLY A 401 -26.57 -5.23 8.13
N ARG A 402 -25.42 -5.47 8.79
CA ARG A 402 -25.24 -5.22 10.22
C ARG A 402 -25.19 -3.73 10.55
N HIS A 403 -24.57 -2.91 9.70
CA HIS A 403 -24.37 -1.49 9.93
C HIS A 403 -25.30 -0.60 9.13
N GLY A 404 -25.66 -1.01 7.90
CA GLY A 404 -26.56 -0.24 7.04
C GLY A 404 -28.04 -0.34 7.46
N ASP A 405 -28.72 0.78 7.54
CA ASP A 405 -30.19 0.81 7.62
C ASP A 405 -30.80 0.44 6.27
N ARG A 406 -30.10 0.74 5.20
CA ARG A 406 -30.41 0.36 3.83
C ARG A 406 -29.12 0.00 3.09
N CYS A 407 -29.16 -1.09 2.33
CA CYS A 407 -28.10 -1.50 1.46
C CYS A 407 -28.51 -1.40 0.00
N ILE A 408 -27.62 -0.91 -0.87
CA ILE A 408 -27.80 -0.98 -2.33
C ILE A 408 -26.69 -1.87 -2.86
N VAL A 409 -27.07 -3.06 -3.35
CA VAL A 409 -26.13 -4.02 -3.94
C VAL A 409 -25.98 -3.71 -5.42
N THR A 410 -24.75 -3.57 -5.87
CA THR A 410 -24.44 -3.17 -7.25
C THR A 410 -23.23 -3.89 -7.81
N SER A 411 -22.94 -3.68 -9.09
CA SER A 411 -21.73 -4.18 -9.75
C SER A 411 -20.47 -3.45 -9.24
N ASP A 412 -19.38 -4.17 -9.12
CA ASP A 412 -18.03 -3.63 -8.88
C ASP A 412 -17.19 -3.79 -10.16
N ASN A 413 -16.16 -4.63 -10.17
CA ASN A 413 -15.43 -5.09 -11.34
C ASN A 413 -15.86 -6.52 -11.67
N PRO A 414 -16.89 -6.75 -12.52
CA PRO A 414 -17.43 -8.10 -12.74
C PRO A 414 -16.46 -9.03 -13.47
N ARG A 415 -15.49 -8.47 -14.22
CA ARG A 415 -14.53 -9.22 -15.02
C ARG A 415 -15.23 -10.21 -15.95
N SER A 416 -14.89 -11.52 -15.85
CA SER A 416 -15.51 -12.55 -16.71
C SER A 416 -16.87 -13.05 -16.22
N GLU A 417 -17.29 -12.68 -14.99
CA GLU A 417 -18.56 -13.14 -14.41
C GLU A 417 -19.74 -12.23 -14.76
N ASP A 418 -20.95 -12.81 -14.82
CA ASP A 418 -22.21 -12.05 -14.91
C ASP A 418 -22.40 -11.19 -13.64
N PRO A 419 -22.53 -9.85 -13.76
CA PRO A 419 -22.74 -8.96 -12.61
C PRO A 419 -23.94 -9.39 -11.75
N ALA A 420 -25.05 -9.81 -12.38
CA ALA A 420 -26.25 -10.24 -11.68
C ALA A 420 -26.01 -11.53 -10.87
N ALA A 421 -25.15 -12.44 -11.36
CA ALA A 421 -24.77 -13.65 -10.61
C ALA A 421 -23.96 -13.31 -9.35
N VAL A 422 -22.98 -12.40 -9.47
CA VAL A 422 -22.21 -11.90 -8.33
C VAL A 422 -23.10 -11.26 -7.28
N ILE A 423 -24.04 -10.43 -7.72
CA ILE A 423 -25.02 -9.75 -6.84
C ILE A 423 -25.87 -10.77 -6.07
N ARG A 424 -26.42 -11.80 -6.73
CA ARG A 424 -27.21 -12.85 -6.06
C ARG A 424 -26.45 -13.56 -4.94
N GLU A 425 -25.15 -13.76 -5.09
CA GLU A 425 -24.31 -14.34 -4.04
C GLU A 425 -24.11 -13.40 -2.85
N ILE A 426 -24.08 -12.08 -3.08
CA ILE A 426 -24.03 -11.08 -1.99
C ILE A 426 -25.36 -11.05 -1.24
N GLU A 427 -26.50 -11.06 -1.98
CA GLU A 427 -27.87 -11.02 -1.42
C GLU A 427 -28.13 -12.16 -0.44
N ALA A 428 -27.50 -13.32 -0.63
CA ALA A 428 -27.59 -14.45 0.30
C ALA A 428 -27.13 -14.13 1.73
N GLY A 429 -26.41 -13.03 1.92
CA GLY A 429 -25.97 -12.52 3.22
C GLY A 429 -26.85 -11.42 3.81
N LEU A 430 -27.87 -10.95 3.11
CA LEU A 430 -28.72 -9.81 3.48
C LEU A 430 -30.11 -10.24 3.89
N GLU A 431 -30.75 -9.49 4.78
CA GLU A 431 -32.14 -9.67 5.16
C GLU A 431 -33.07 -9.07 4.11
N LYS A 432 -34.07 -9.85 3.69
CA LYS A 432 -35.10 -9.38 2.73
C LYS A 432 -35.80 -8.11 3.24
N GLY A 433 -35.96 -7.13 2.35
CA GLY A 433 -36.62 -5.86 2.67
C GLY A 433 -35.66 -4.77 3.20
N ARG A 434 -34.41 -5.11 3.52
CA ARG A 434 -33.38 -4.15 3.97
C ARG A 434 -32.39 -3.79 2.87
N TYR A 435 -32.54 -4.34 1.69
CA TYR A 435 -31.67 -4.03 0.55
C TYR A 435 -32.47 -3.84 -0.74
N GLU A 436 -31.80 -3.23 -1.69
CA GLU A 436 -32.25 -3.00 -3.06
C GLU A 436 -31.11 -3.36 -4.00
N THR A 437 -31.43 -3.87 -5.17
CA THR A 437 -30.47 -4.23 -6.20
C THR A 437 -30.56 -3.26 -7.36
N ILE A 438 -29.45 -2.59 -7.67
CA ILE A 438 -29.28 -1.74 -8.84
C ILE A 438 -27.99 -2.15 -9.51
N VAL A 439 -28.07 -2.86 -10.64
CA VAL A 439 -26.89 -3.46 -11.30
C VAL A 439 -25.90 -2.39 -11.74
N GLU A 440 -26.41 -1.32 -12.39
CA GLU A 440 -25.55 -0.23 -12.86
C GLU A 440 -25.07 0.62 -11.68
N ARG A 441 -23.75 0.63 -11.46
CA ARG A 441 -23.13 1.28 -10.29
C ARG A 441 -23.36 2.78 -10.25
N GLU A 442 -23.35 3.45 -11.40
CA GLU A 442 -23.67 4.89 -11.49
C GLU A 442 -25.06 5.19 -10.98
N ASP A 443 -26.04 4.40 -11.41
CA ASP A 443 -27.43 4.55 -10.97
C ASP A 443 -27.58 4.24 -9.49
N ALA A 444 -26.87 3.21 -8.97
CA ALA A 444 -26.87 2.88 -7.56
C ALA A 444 -26.36 4.05 -6.69
N ILE A 445 -25.24 4.67 -7.09
CA ILE A 445 -24.67 5.83 -6.41
C ILE A 445 -25.63 7.02 -6.49
N ARG A 446 -26.16 7.31 -7.67
CA ARG A 446 -27.09 8.42 -7.90
C ARG A 446 -28.37 8.26 -7.06
N GLU A 447 -28.97 7.09 -7.05
CA GLU A 447 -30.15 6.79 -6.25
C GLU A 447 -29.91 6.90 -4.75
N ALA A 448 -28.78 6.40 -4.25
CA ALA A 448 -28.38 6.54 -2.85
C ALA A 448 -28.33 8.02 -2.42
N VAL A 449 -27.71 8.87 -3.24
CA VAL A 449 -27.51 10.29 -2.94
C VAL A 449 -28.82 11.08 -3.09
N LEU A 450 -29.61 10.81 -4.15
CA LEU A 450 -30.83 11.60 -4.42
C LEU A 450 -31.99 11.26 -3.48
N ARG A 451 -32.10 9.99 -3.04
CA ARG A 451 -33.12 9.55 -2.07
C ARG A 451 -32.70 9.72 -0.61
N GLY A 452 -31.44 10.12 -0.36
CA GLY A 452 -30.96 10.41 0.98
C GLY A 452 -31.74 11.57 1.61
N ARG A 453 -31.84 11.61 2.93
CA ARG A 453 -32.51 12.65 3.72
C ARG A 453 -31.47 13.48 4.46
N GLU A 454 -31.91 14.55 5.09
CA GLU A 454 -31.11 15.27 6.05
C GLU A 454 -30.71 14.36 7.22
N GLY A 455 -29.47 14.45 7.68
CA GLY A 455 -28.90 13.56 8.71
C GLY A 455 -28.42 12.20 8.22
N ASP A 456 -28.67 11.83 6.93
CA ASP A 456 -28.20 10.57 6.39
C ASP A 456 -26.70 10.60 6.04
N VAL A 457 -26.07 9.44 6.15
CA VAL A 457 -24.73 9.19 5.62
C VAL A 457 -24.79 8.10 4.55
N VAL A 458 -24.16 8.34 3.40
CA VAL A 458 -23.97 7.35 2.34
C VAL A 458 -22.53 6.88 2.32
N LEU A 459 -22.32 5.57 2.41
CA LEU A 459 -21.04 4.91 2.17
C LEU A 459 -21.06 4.24 0.81
N ILE A 460 -20.13 4.60 -0.08
CA ILE A 460 -19.89 3.93 -1.34
C ILE A 460 -18.61 3.11 -1.17
N ALA A 461 -18.75 1.78 -1.13
CA ALA A 461 -17.64 0.87 -0.80
C ALA A 461 -17.26 -0.03 -1.98
N GLY A 462 -16.00 -0.47 -1.99
CA GLY A 462 -15.42 -1.43 -2.93
C GLY A 462 -14.27 -0.86 -3.74
N LYS A 463 -14.52 0.16 -4.55
CA LYS A 463 -13.56 0.69 -5.52
C LYS A 463 -12.61 1.74 -4.93
N GLY A 464 -13.06 2.53 -3.98
CA GLY A 464 -12.25 3.56 -3.34
C GLY A 464 -11.60 4.52 -4.34
N HIS A 465 -10.30 4.40 -4.54
CA HIS A 465 -9.51 5.25 -5.45
C HIS A 465 -9.49 4.78 -6.91
N GLU A 466 -9.98 3.56 -7.20
CA GLU A 466 -10.00 3.04 -8.57
C GLU A 466 -10.81 3.97 -9.49
N ASP A 467 -10.27 4.24 -10.68
CA ASP A 467 -10.85 5.15 -11.68
C ASP A 467 -11.37 4.41 -12.92
N TYR A 468 -11.60 3.11 -12.79
CA TYR A 468 -12.11 2.24 -13.85
C TYR A 468 -13.12 1.21 -13.34
N GLN A 469 -13.90 0.65 -14.26
CA GLN A 469 -14.65 -0.59 -14.06
C GLN A 469 -14.20 -1.61 -15.10
N GLU A 470 -13.95 -2.86 -14.67
CA GLU A 470 -13.36 -3.92 -15.48
C GLU A 470 -14.40 -4.99 -15.80
N PHE A 471 -14.57 -5.24 -17.10
CA PHE A 471 -15.40 -6.28 -17.68
C PHE A 471 -14.54 -7.32 -18.40
N ALA A 472 -15.13 -8.41 -18.88
CA ALA A 472 -14.41 -9.50 -19.53
C ALA A 472 -13.52 -9.05 -20.71
N ASP A 473 -14.03 -8.13 -21.52
CA ASP A 473 -13.47 -7.70 -22.80
C ASP A 473 -12.98 -6.24 -22.79
N ARG A 474 -13.30 -5.49 -21.74
CA ARG A 474 -12.98 -4.05 -21.69
C ARG A 474 -12.85 -3.50 -20.30
N ARG A 475 -12.14 -2.39 -20.20
CA ARG A 475 -12.05 -1.54 -19.03
C ARG A 475 -12.59 -0.17 -19.41
N ILE A 476 -13.55 0.32 -18.64
CA ILE A 476 -14.16 1.65 -18.86
C ILE A 476 -13.74 2.61 -17.74
N PRO A 477 -13.57 3.92 -18.03
CA PRO A 477 -13.34 4.92 -17.00
C PRO A 477 -14.54 5.02 -16.05
N PHE A 478 -14.31 4.86 -14.75
CA PHE A 478 -15.35 4.93 -13.72
C PHE A 478 -14.73 5.28 -12.36
N ASP A 479 -15.14 6.36 -11.76
CA ASP A 479 -14.62 6.84 -10.45
C ASP A 479 -15.82 7.14 -9.54
N ASP A 480 -15.96 6.38 -8.46
CA ASP A 480 -17.02 6.53 -7.44
C ASP A 480 -17.11 7.96 -6.92
N ARG A 481 -15.98 8.61 -6.69
CA ARG A 481 -15.89 9.98 -6.16
C ARG A 481 -16.46 11.01 -7.14
N LYS A 482 -16.16 10.84 -8.44
CA LYS A 482 -16.71 11.72 -9.49
C LYS A 482 -18.21 11.55 -9.61
N LYS A 483 -18.69 10.30 -9.62
CA LYS A 483 -20.14 10.00 -9.69
C LYS A 483 -20.88 10.51 -8.46
N ALA A 484 -20.30 10.36 -7.28
CA ALA A 484 -20.84 10.90 -6.04
C ALA A 484 -20.93 12.44 -6.06
N ARG A 485 -19.89 13.14 -6.54
CA ARG A 485 -19.92 14.62 -6.67
C ARG A 485 -20.98 15.09 -7.65
N MET A 486 -21.13 14.41 -8.79
CA MET A 486 -22.19 14.71 -9.77
C MET A 486 -23.59 14.56 -9.15
N ALA A 487 -23.82 13.47 -8.43
CA ALA A 487 -25.08 13.23 -7.75
C ALA A 487 -25.35 14.25 -6.63
N LEU A 488 -24.33 14.66 -5.87
CA LEU A 488 -24.45 15.73 -4.86
C LEU A 488 -24.79 17.09 -5.50
N GLU A 489 -24.23 17.39 -6.66
CA GLU A 489 -24.55 18.61 -7.38
C GLU A 489 -25.99 18.59 -7.93
N GLU A 490 -26.42 17.46 -8.51
CA GLU A 490 -27.82 17.27 -8.91
C GLU A 490 -28.77 17.45 -7.71
N ARG A 491 -28.41 16.89 -6.54
CA ARG A 491 -29.19 17.05 -5.30
C ARG A 491 -29.29 18.52 -4.87
N ARG A 492 -28.22 19.31 -5.01
CA ARG A 492 -28.22 20.76 -4.67
C ARG A 492 -29.20 21.56 -5.54
N THR A 493 -29.27 21.21 -6.83
CA THR A 493 -30.05 21.94 -7.83
C THR A 493 -31.49 21.50 -7.93
N ARG A 494 -31.86 20.29 -7.49
CA ARG A 494 -33.23 19.83 -7.45
C ARG A 494 -34.06 20.79 -6.59
N ARG A 495 -35.12 21.39 -7.19
CA ARG A 495 -36.20 22.01 -6.44
C ARG A 495 -37.06 20.90 -5.84
N GLU A 496 -37.48 21.03 -4.62
CA GLU A 496 -38.47 20.14 -3.98
C GLU A 496 -39.79 20.11 -4.73
#